data_da58846c6a619cfdd474050b44d024ae
#
_entry.id   da58846c6a619cfdd474050b44d024ae
#
_cell.length_a   1.000
_cell.length_b   1.000
_cell.length_c   1.000
_cell.angle_alpha   90.00
_cell.angle_beta   90.00
_cell.angle_gamma   90.00
#
_symmetry.space_group_name_H-M   'P 1'
#
loop_
_entity.id
_entity.type
_entity.pdbx_description
1 polymer ?
#
loop_
_entity_poly.entity_id
_entity_poly.type
_entity_poly.pdbx_seq_one_letter_code
_entity_poly.pdbx_strand_id
1 'polypeptide(L)'
;MNRKNSRWTAALAATLLVQIAAFAWLIVRYERVASGGTVCRFACEAYDPSDPFRGRYLRIRVRERVDYDAAFRLGGVRHPYRLFPAAIRIDPAGGSNGLSRVTACGLEPQGPGLWATGVKARARYRNYSGKDDPPDYFEVQLPDQFFLNERLADEEGRLFTLSRTNSVAVYRVRDGRMVLSDIEIDGTPLNEYIRKRRAHP
;
A
#
# COMPACT_ATOMS: atom_id res chain seq x y z
N MET A 1 37.52 37.81 -12.36
CA MET A 1 36.47 36.81 -12.04
C MET A 1 36.80 36.19 -10.69
N ASN A 2 35.97 36.46 -9.66
CA ASN A 2 36.34 36.32 -8.25
C ASN A 2 36.34 34.82 -7.83
N ARG A 3 37.48 34.25 -7.43
CA ARG A 3 37.63 32.83 -6.98
C ARG A 3 36.63 32.38 -5.88
N LYS A 4 36.16 33.33 -5.08
CA LYS A 4 35.13 33.08 -4.06
C LYS A 4 33.78 32.71 -4.68
N ASN A 5 33.33 33.40 -5.73
CA ASN A 5 32.05 33.15 -6.38
C ASN A 5 32.05 31.77 -7.08
N SER A 6 33.16 31.34 -7.66
CA SER A 6 33.32 30.02 -8.30
C SER A 6 33.15 28.85 -7.33
N ARG A 7 33.58 29.00 -6.08
CA ARG A 7 33.40 27.93 -5.06
C ARG A 7 31.94 27.80 -4.62
N TRP A 8 31.24 28.91 -4.49
CA TRP A 8 29.81 28.88 -4.13
C TRP A 8 28.95 28.33 -5.27
N THR A 9 29.22 28.68 -6.51
CA THR A 9 28.50 28.13 -7.66
C THR A 9 28.76 26.63 -7.81
N ALA A 10 29.99 26.15 -7.60
CA ALA A 10 30.31 24.74 -7.60
C ALA A 10 29.58 23.97 -6.47
N ALA A 11 29.52 24.54 -5.26
CA ALA A 11 28.79 23.93 -4.14
C ALA A 11 27.28 23.82 -4.42
N LEU A 12 26.68 24.89 -4.96
CA LEU A 12 25.25 24.88 -5.35
C LEU A 12 24.98 23.83 -6.44
N ALA A 13 25.84 23.75 -7.47
CA ALA A 13 25.70 22.76 -8.52
C ALA A 13 25.81 21.32 -7.98
N ALA A 14 26.77 21.06 -7.08
CA ALA A 14 26.92 19.77 -6.44
C ALA A 14 25.69 19.39 -5.60
N THR A 15 25.14 20.34 -4.82
CA THR A 15 23.94 20.11 -4.03
C THR A 15 22.73 19.78 -4.93
N LEU A 16 22.55 20.50 -6.02
CA LEU A 16 21.49 20.27 -6.99
C LEU A 16 21.61 18.87 -7.63
N LEU A 17 22.83 18.48 -8.02
CA LEU A 17 23.08 17.14 -8.57
C LEU A 17 22.76 16.02 -7.58
N VAL A 18 23.13 16.19 -6.31
CA VAL A 18 22.79 15.21 -5.26
C VAL A 18 21.28 15.11 -5.08
N GLN A 19 20.55 16.22 -5.09
CA GLN A 19 19.09 16.21 -4.99
C GLN A 19 18.44 15.48 -6.18
N ILE A 20 18.86 15.81 -7.40
CA ILE A 20 18.35 15.16 -8.62
C ILE A 20 18.64 13.65 -8.58
N ALA A 21 19.87 13.25 -8.20
CA ALA A 21 20.24 11.85 -8.07
C ALA A 21 19.40 11.11 -7.02
N ALA A 22 19.10 11.74 -5.88
CA ALA A 22 18.25 11.19 -4.85
C ALA A 22 16.81 10.95 -5.34
N PHE A 23 16.23 11.92 -6.05
CA PHE A 23 14.90 11.76 -6.65
C PHE A 23 14.88 10.68 -7.74
N ALA A 24 15.86 10.69 -8.64
CA ALA A 24 15.98 9.67 -9.68
C ALA A 24 16.10 8.27 -9.08
N TRP A 25 16.90 8.11 -8.03
CA TRP A 25 17.04 6.83 -7.32
C TRP A 25 15.71 6.37 -6.69
N LEU A 26 14.93 7.29 -6.07
CA LEU A 26 13.61 6.97 -5.52
C LEU A 26 12.64 6.52 -6.61
N ILE A 27 12.61 7.20 -7.76
CA ILE A 27 11.75 6.84 -8.90
C ILE A 27 12.14 5.44 -9.42
N VAL A 28 13.41 5.21 -9.72
CA VAL A 28 13.89 3.90 -10.21
C VAL A 28 13.59 2.78 -9.23
N ARG A 29 13.75 3.05 -7.94
CA ARG A 29 13.44 2.07 -6.90
C ARG A 29 11.95 1.73 -6.83
N TYR A 30 11.07 2.73 -6.99
CA TYR A 30 9.62 2.53 -7.06
C TYR A 30 9.23 1.73 -8.32
N GLU A 31 9.75 2.13 -9.47
CA GLU A 31 9.51 1.46 -10.75
C GLU A 31 9.93 -0.01 -10.76
N ARG A 32 11.05 -0.34 -10.12
CA ARG A 32 11.50 -1.73 -9.97
C ARG A 32 10.52 -2.59 -9.19
N VAL A 33 9.86 -2.03 -8.18
CA VAL A 33 8.81 -2.74 -7.43
C VAL A 33 7.56 -2.85 -8.30
N ALA A 34 7.12 -1.75 -8.91
CA ALA A 34 5.90 -1.67 -9.70
C ALA A 34 5.94 -2.55 -10.96
N SER A 35 7.12 -2.72 -11.61
CA SER A 35 7.26 -3.50 -12.83
C SER A 35 7.62 -4.98 -12.59
N GLY A 36 8.45 -5.26 -11.59
CA GLY A 36 9.06 -6.59 -11.39
C GLY A 36 8.76 -7.25 -10.04
N GLY A 37 7.86 -6.70 -9.23
CA GLY A 37 7.45 -7.30 -7.95
C GLY A 37 6.50 -8.48 -8.12
N THR A 38 6.47 -9.37 -7.11
CA THR A 38 5.48 -10.44 -7.02
C THR A 38 4.08 -9.84 -6.92
N VAL A 39 3.16 -10.32 -7.74
CA VAL A 39 1.77 -9.84 -7.76
C VAL A 39 1.00 -10.44 -6.59
N CYS A 40 0.35 -9.58 -5.83
CA CYS A 40 -0.54 -9.95 -4.73
C CYS A 40 -1.89 -9.27 -4.92
N ARG A 41 -2.98 -10.03 -4.85
CA ARG A 41 -4.35 -9.57 -5.09
C ARG A 41 -5.16 -9.66 -3.81
N PHE A 42 -5.78 -8.56 -3.40
CA PHE A 42 -6.63 -8.52 -2.21
C PHE A 42 -7.98 -7.93 -2.54
N ALA A 43 -9.04 -8.51 -1.99
CA ALA A 43 -10.36 -7.91 -2.06
C ALA A 43 -10.34 -6.51 -1.45
N CYS A 44 -10.93 -5.54 -2.12
CA CYS A 44 -10.97 -4.17 -1.64
C CYS A 44 -12.36 -3.54 -1.78
N GLU A 45 -12.58 -2.50 -1.00
CA GLU A 45 -13.76 -1.65 -1.07
C GLU A 45 -13.31 -0.23 -1.45
N ALA A 46 -14.05 0.44 -2.32
CA ALA A 46 -13.82 1.87 -2.53
C ALA A 46 -14.22 2.63 -1.25
N TYR A 47 -13.37 3.53 -0.84
CA TYR A 47 -13.58 4.34 0.36
C TYR A 47 -13.36 5.80 0.04
N ASP A 48 -14.40 6.58 0.18
CA ASP A 48 -14.54 8.03 -0.01
C ASP A 48 -13.50 8.70 -0.93
N PRO A 49 -13.92 9.26 -2.05
CA PRO A 49 -13.05 9.84 -3.06
C PRO A 49 -12.86 11.34 -2.95
N SER A 50 -13.58 12.00 -2.11
CA SER A 50 -13.63 13.46 -2.15
C SER A 50 -12.73 14.12 -1.11
N ASP A 51 -11.43 14.19 -1.39
CA ASP A 51 -10.59 15.28 -0.89
C ASP A 51 -10.25 16.21 -2.06
N PRO A 52 -11.06 17.26 -2.30
CA PRO A 52 -10.88 18.16 -3.44
C PRO A 52 -9.56 18.94 -3.43
N PHE A 53 -8.81 18.91 -2.32
CA PHE A 53 -7.57 19.67 -2.13
C PHE A 53 -6.29 18.88 -2.33
N ARG A 54 -6.36 17.53 -2.43
CA ARG A 54 -5.16 16.67 -2.47
C ARG A 54 -4.86 16.02 -3.80
N GLY A 55 -5.52 16.43 -4.87
CA GLY A 55 -5.36 15.82 -6.18
C GLY A 55 -6.26 14.58 -6.37
N ARG A 56 -6.27 14.05 -7.58
CA ARG A 56 -7.21 13.00 -8.01
C ARG A 56 -6.65 11.62 -7.72
N TYR A 57 -6.90 11.10 -6.53
CA TYR A 57 -6.59 9.73 -6.17
C TYR A 57 -7.84 9.00 -5.67
N LEU A 58 -7.92 7.74 -6.00
CA LEU A 58 -8.93 6.85 -5.45
C LEU A 58 -8.41 6.25 -4.15
N ARG A 59 -9.18 6.37 -3.08
CA ARG A 59 -8.87 5.72 -1.83
C ARG A 59 -9.61 4.39 -1.75
N ILE A 60 -8.87 3.33 -1.48
CA ILE A 60 -9.43 2.00 -1.30
C ILE A 60 -9.22 1.54 0.15
N ARG A 61 -10.01 0.59 0.57
CA ARG A 61 -9.83 -0.08 1.85
C ARG A 61 -9.66 -1.57 1.62
N VAL A 62 -8.51 -2.09 2.00
CA VAL A 62 -8.26 -3.52 2.09
C VAL A 62 -8.24 -3.87 3.57
N ARG A 63 -9.07 -4.84 3.96
CA ARG A 63 -9.17 -5.31 5.35
C ARG A 63 -8.66 -6.73 5.43
N GLU A 64 -7.41 -6.86 5.83
CA GLU A 64 -6.82 -8.16 6.12
C GLU A 64 -6.76 -8.37 7.62
N ARG A 65 -7.13 -9.60 8.03
CA ARG A 65 -7.04 -10.05 9.41
C ARG A 65 -6.03 -11.17 9.49
N VAL A 66 -5.18 -11.07 10.50
CA VAL A 66 -4.19 -12.09 10.81
C VAL A 66 -4.40 -12.52 12.24
N ASP A 67 -4.68 -13.80 12.45
CA ASP A 67 -4.83 -14.34 13.79
C ASP A 67 -3.54 -14.16 14.57
N TYR A 68 -3.67 -13.95 15.87
CA TYR A 68 -2.52 -13.84 16.75
C TYR A 68 -1.82 -15.18 16.83
N ASP A 69 -0.58 -15.22 16.38
CA ASP A 69 0.32 -16.34 16.62
C ASP A 69 1.24 -15.99 17.79
N ALA A 70 1.17 -16.77 18.86
CA ALA A 70 1.96 -16.57 20.07
C ALA A 70 3.48 -16.62 19.82
N ALA A 71 3.94 -17.22 18.72
CA ALA A 71 5.32 -17.18 18.27
C ALA A 71 5.75 -15.79 17.78
N PHE A 72 4.77 -14.94 17.43
CA PHE A 72 4.99 -13.56 17.00
C PHE A 72 5.09 -12.64 18.21
N ARG A 73 6.26 -12.57 18.81
CA ARG A 73 6.52 -11.66 19.93
C ARG A 73 6.50 -10.22 19.43
N LEU A 74 5.39 -9.54 19.63
CA LEU A 74 5.29 -8.09 19.49
C LEU A 74 6.05 -7.44 20.64
N GLY A 75 7.36 -7.36 20.56
CA GLY A 75 8.17 -6.70 21.55
C GLY A 75 7.64 -5.29 21.84
N GLY A 76 6.83 -5.12 22.90
CA GLY A 76 6.43 -3.80 23.41
C GLY A 76 5.21 -3.12 22.78
N VAL A 77 4.49 -3.72 21.82
CA VAL A 77 3.23 -3.13 21.32
C VAL A 77 2.10 -3.41 22.32
N ARG A 78 1.95 -2.50 23.29
CA ARG A 78 1.03 -2.64 24.43
C ARG A 78 -0.24 -1.79 24.34
N HIS A 79 -0.53 -1.19 23.16
CA HIS A 79 -1.70 -0.31 23.04
C HIS A 79 -2.70 -0.87 22.04
N PRO A 80 -3.88 -1.34 22.50
CA PRO A 80 -4.85 -2.06 21.69
C PRO A 80 -5.45 -1.27 20.52
N TYR A 81 -5.39 0.05 20.56
CA TYR A 81 -6.07 0.89 19.55
C TYR A 81 -5.12 1.70 18.68
N ARG A 82 -3.82 1.64 18.93
CA ARG A 82 -2.85 2.45 18.18
C ARG A 82 -2.33 1.69 16.96
N LEU A 83 -2.26 2.39 15.83
CA LEU A 83 -1.58 1.90 14.64
C LEU A 83 -0.06 1.89 14.90
N PHE A 84 0.59 0.81 14.53
CA PHE A 84 2.04 0.68 14.58
C PHE A 84 2.58 0.23 13.22
N PRO A 85 3.83 0.60 12.87
CA PRO A 85 4.50 0.07 11.68
C PRO A 85 4.73 -1.43 11.87
N ALA A 86 4.41 -2.20 10.83
CA ALA A 86 4.49 -3.65 10.86
C ALA A 86 5.17 -4.20 9.60
N ALA A 87 5.68 -5.41 9.73
CA ALA A 87 6.05 -6.30 8.64
C ALA A 87 4.99 -7.40 8.52
N ILE A 88 4.56 -7.70 7.30
CA ILE A 88 3.59 -8.76 7.02
C ILE A 88 4.19 -9.80 6.09
N ARG A 89 3.87 -11.05 6.32
CA ARG A 89 4.16 -12.14 5.39
C ARG A 89 2.93 -12.42 4.54
N ILE A 90 3.14 -12.50 3.24
CA ILE A 90 2.08 -12.68 2.26
C ILE A 90 2.27 -14.01 1.56
N ASP A 91 1.17 -14.77 1.44
CA ASP A 91 1.05 -15.88 0.52
C ASP A 91 0.30 -15.39 -0.72
N PRO A 92 0.96 -15.29 -1.89
CA PRO A 92 0.33 -14.75 -3.09
C PRO A 92 -0.83 -15.57 -3.62
N ALA A 93 -0.89 -16.87 -3.29
CA ALA A 93 -1.93 -17.81 -3.74
C ALA A 93 -2.72 -18.43 -2.59
N GLY A 94 -2.51 -17.97 -1.36
CA GLY A 94 -3.05 -18.58 -0.15
C GLY A 94 -4.53 -18.28 0.16
N GLY A 95 -5.15 -17.39 -0.60
CA GLY A 95 -6.56 -17.02 -0.45
C GLY A 95 -7.49 -17.80 -1.38
N SER A 96 -8.80 -17.64 -1.18
CA SER A 96 -9.82 -18.17 -2.08
C SER A 96 -9.88 -17.34 -3.38
N ASN A 97 -10.32 -17.98 -4.47
CA ASN A 97 -10.56 -17.33 -5.77
C ASN A 97 -9.33 -16.61 -6.37
N GLY A 98 -8.10 -17.12 -6.14
CA GLY A 98 -6.87 -16.51 -6.66
C GLY A 98 -6.44 -15.24 -5.94
N LEU A 99 -7.04 -14.93 -4.80
CA LEU A 99 -6.61 -13.84 -3.94
C LEU A 99 -5.39 -14.24 -3.10
N SER A 100 -4.65 -13.25 -2.67
CA SER A 100 -3.55 -13.41 -1.72
C SER A 100 -4.06 -13.34 -0.29
N ARG A 101 -3.25 -13.84 0.64
CA ARG A 101 -3.57 -13.82 2.07
C ARG A 101 -2.38 -13.35 2.87
N VAL A 102 -2.62 -12.55 3.90
CA VAL A 102 -1.62 -12.23 4.91
C VAL A 102 -1.57 -13.37 5.92
N THR A 103 -0.40 -14.00 6.07
CA THR A 103 -0.21 -15.19 6.91
C THR A 103 0.49 -14.91 8.23
N ALA A 104 1.17 -13.78 8.33
CA ALA A 104 1.82 -13.36 9.57
C ALA A 104 1.94 -11.84 9.64
N CYS A 105 2.00 -11.30 10.87
CA CYS A 105 2.19 -9.89 11.14
C CYS A 105 3.13 -9.70 12.34
N GLY A 106 4.11 -8.81 12.26
CA GLY A 106 5.06 -8.52 13.33
C GLY A 106 5.75 -7.18 13.13
N LEU A 107 6.71 -6.85 14.01
CA LEU A 107 7.49 -5.62 13.86
C LEU A 107 8.56 -5.73 12.77
N GLU A 108 9.11 -6.93 12.59
CA GLU A 108 10.17 -7.22 11.63
C GLU A 108 9.88 -8.52 10.88
N PRO A 109 10.42 -8.72 9.67
CA PRO A 109 10.34 -9.99 8.95
C PRO A 109 10.98 -11.14 9.74
N GLN A 110 10.30 -12.27 9.84
CA GLN A 110 10.79 -13.45 10.54
C GLN A 110 10.66 -14.70 9.66
N GLY A 111 11.79 -15.30 9.34
CA GLY A 111 11.84 -16.51 8.50
C GLY A 111 11.62 -16.27 7.00
N PRO A 112 11.58 -17.34 6.22
CA PRO A 112 11.46 -17.28 4.77
C PRO A 112 10.03 -16.90 4.35
N GLY A 113 9.91 -16.30 3.17
CA GLY A 113 8.63 -15.94 2.56
C GLY A 113 8.64 -14.56 1.91
N LEU A 114 7.51 -14.20 1.33
CA LEU A 114 7.31 -12.88 0.76
C LEU A 114 6.89 -11.90 1.87
N TRP A 115 7.77 -10.98 2.20
CA TRP A 115 7.53 -9.99 3.23
C TRP A 115 7.33 -8.60 2.65
N ALA A 116 6.39 -7.86 3.25
CA ALA A 116 6.22 -6.42 3.04
C ALA A 116 6.38 -5.68 4.37
N THR A 117 7.18 -4.62 4.38
CA THR A 117 7.48 -3.80 5.56
C THR A 117 6.87 -2.40 5.43
N GLY A 118 6.76 -1.69 6.54
CA GLY A 118 6.21 -0.33 6.54
C GLY A 118 4.70 -0.24 6.35
N VAL A 119 4.00 -1.36 6.36
CA VAL A 119 2.54 -1.39 6.48
C VAL A 119 2.12 -1.01 7.89
N LYS A 120 0.86 -0.66 8.08
CA LYS A 120 0.33 -0.34 9.40
C LYS A 120 -0.53 -1.48 9.89
N ALA A 121 -0.40 -1.83 11.17
CA ALA A 121 -1.25 -2.81 11.81
C ALA A 121 -1.82 -2.27 13.12
N ARG A 122 -2.94 -2.84 13.54
CA ARG A 122 -3.60 -2.56 14.81
C ARG A 122 -4.00 -3.87 15.47
N ALA A 123 -3.66 -4.02 16.75
CA ALA A 123 -4.15 -5.14 17.54
C ALA A 123 -5.65 -4.98 17.86
N ARG A 124 -6.40 -6.07 17.81
CA ARG A 124 -7.82 -6.13 18.15
C ARG A 124 -8.06 -7.16 19.22
N TYR A 125 -8.87 -6.80 20.17
CA TYR A 125 -9.23 -7.59 21.35
C TYR A 125 -10.76 -7.66 21.43
N ARG A 126 -11.32 -8.83 21.68
CA ARG A 126 -12.75 -9.00 21.98
C ARG A 126 -13.04 -8.58 23.42
N ASN A 127 -12.23 -9.09 24.35
CA ASN A 127 -12.33 -8.79 25.77
C ASN A 127 -10.94 -8.35 26.25
N TYR A 128 -10.73 -7.05 26.36
CA TYR A 128 -9.49 -6.51 26.88
C TYR A 128 -9.59 -6.36 28.40
N SER A 129 -8.90 -7.19 29.16
CA SER A 129 -8.89 -7.15 30.62
C SER A 129 -7.59 -6.59 31.23
N GLY A 130 -6.52 -6.52 30.45
CA GLY A 130 -5.25 -5.99 30.95
C GLY A 130 -4.15 -5.83 29.89
N LYS A 131 -3.03 -5.23 30.31
CA LYS A 131 -1.89 -4.92 29.42
C LYS A 131 -1.18 -6.16 28.85
N ASP A 132 -1.35 -7.31 29.49
CA ASP A 132 -0.64 -8.54 29.17
C ASP A 132 -1.50 -9.52 28.35
N ASP A 133 -2.75 -9.15 28.07
CA ASP A 133 -3.62 -9.97 27.22
C ASP A 133 -3.12 -9.99 25.78
N PRO A 134 -3.01 -11.16 25.16
CA PRO A 134 -2.71 -11.26 23.74
C PRO A 134 -3.89 -10.73 22.91
N PRO A 135 -3.65 -10.07 21.77
CA PRO A 135 -4.73 -9.71 20.86
C PRO A 135 -5.35 -10.97 20.24
N ASP A 136 -6.64 -10.91 19.88
CA ASP A 136 -7.29 -11.98 19.13
C ASP A 136 -6.77 -12.05 17.70
N TYR A 137 -6.60 -10.87 17.08
CA TYR A 137 -6.09 -10.74 15.73
C TYR A 137 -5.49 -9.36 15.47
N PHE A 138 -4.74 -9.26 14.37
CA PHE A 138 -4.26 -8.00 13.82
C PHE A 138 -5.10 -7.60 12.63
N GLU A 139 -5.55 -6.33 12.64
CA GLU A 139 -6.10 -5.68 11.46
C GLU A 139 -4.96 -4.97 10.73
N VAL A 140 -4.65 -5.43 9.51
CA VAL A 140 -3.58 -4.87 8.69
C VAL A 140 -4.16 -3.85 7.72
N GLN A 141 -3.52 -2.69 7.64
CA GLN A 141 -3.84 -1.65 6.67
C GLN A 141 -2.76 -1.63 5.58
N LEU A 142 -3.15 -2.02 4.39
CA LEU A 142 -2.29 -1.96 3.22
C LEU A 142 -2.28 -0.54 2.63
N PRO A 143 -1.31 -0.19 1.73
CA PRO A 143 -1.33 1.07 1.00
C PRO A 143 -2.68 1.29 0.32
N ASP A 144 -3.30 2.46 0.55
CA ASP A 144 -4.71 2.72 0.26
C ASP A 144 -4.94 3.76 -0.84
N GLN A 145 -3.87 4.35 -1.40
CA GLN A 145 -3.96 5.43 -2.37
C GLN A 145 -3.57 4.95 -3.76
N PHE A 146 -4.48 5.09 -4.71
CA PHE A 146 -4.26 4.82 -6.12
C PHE A 146 -4.42 6.10 -6.94
N PHE A 147 -3.36 6.52 -7.61
CA PHE A 147 -3.36 7.74 -8.41
C PHE A 147 -3.97 7.49 -9.77
N LEU A 148 -5.07 8.17 -10.06
CA LEU A 148 -5.74 8.11 -11.36
C LEU A 148 -5.11 9.11 -12.33
N ASN A 149 -5.12 8.75 -13.62
CA ASN A 149 -4.83 9.71 -14.67
C ASN A 149 -5.90 10.81 -14.66
N GLU A 150 -5.49 12.09 -14.71
CA GLU A 150 -6.40 13.25 -14.64
C GLU A 150 -7.55 13.18 -15.64
N ARG A 151 -7.30 12.65 -16.85
CA ARG A 151 -8.33 12.49 -17.88
C ARG A 151 -9.41 11.45 -17.53
N LEU A 152 -9.13 10.56 -16.58
CA LEU A 152 -10.06 9.51 -16.14
C LEU A 152 -10.80 9.90 -14.85
N ALA A 153 -10.30 10.89 -14.14
CA ALA A 153 -10.79 11.29 -12.84
C ALA A 153 -12.09 12.10 -12.86
N ASP A 154 -12.49 12.67 -14.01
CA ASP A 154 -13.74 13.46 -14.15
C ASP A 154 -15.03 12.62 -13.96
N GLU A 155 -14.90 11.29 -13.89
CA GLU A 155 -16.04 10.37 -13.69
C GLU A 155 -16.16 9.83 -12.26
N GLU A 156 -15.45 10.43 -11.30
CA GLU A 156 -15.41 9.97 -9.90
C GLU A 156 -16.80 9.73 -9.28
N GLY A 157 -17.78 10.58 -9.55
CA GLY A 157 -19.14 10.39 -9.03
C GLY A 157 -19.82 9.09 -9.49
N ARG A 158 -19.38 8.50 -10.61
CA ARG A 158 -19.88 7.23 -11.13
C ARG A 158 -19.07 6.02 -10.62
N LEU A 159 -17.81 6.20 -10.28
CA LEU A 159 -16.97 5.15 -9.71
C LEU A 159 -17.44 4.71 -8.31
N PHE A 160 -18.17 5.58 -7.61
CA PHE A 160 -18.77 5.28 -6.29
C PHE A 160 -19.87 4.23 -6.29
N THR A 161 -20.56 4.09 -7.39
CA THR A 161 -21.52 2.99 -7.55
C THR A 161 -20.81 1.62 -7.52
N LEU A 162 -19.48 1.62 -7.63
CA LEU A 162 -18.62 0.43 -7.64
C LEU A 162 -18.41 -0.21 -6.26
N SER A 163 -18.84 0.42 -5.18
CA SER A 163 -18.76 -0.17 -3.83
C SER A 163 -19.55 -1.48 -3.67
N ARG A 164 -20.33 -1.85 -4.68
CA ARG A 164 -21.07 -3.11 -4.77
C ARG A 164 -20.49 -4.13 -5.76
N THR A 165 -19.38 -3.79 -6.42
CA THR A 165 -18.73 -4.67 -7.40
C THR A 165 -17.59 -5.46 -6.77
N ASN A 166 -17.22 -6.56 -7.40
CA ASN A 166 -16.10 -7.40 -7.00
C ASN A 166 -14.77 -6.70 -7.35
N SER A 167 -14.32 -5.83 -6.44
CA SER A 167 -13.12 -5.02 -6.62
C SER A 167 -11.92 -5.67 -5.95
N VAL A 168 -10.80 -5.74 -6.67
CA VAL A 168 -9.55 -6.33 -6.24
C VAL A 168 -8.42 -5.31 -6.37
N ALA A 169 -7.72 -5.06 -5.28
CA ALA A 169 -6.51 -4.27 -5.26
C ALA A 169 -5.31 -5.13 -5.66
N VAL A 170 -4.57 -4.71 -6.65
CA VAL A 170 -3.38 -5.39 -7.16
C VAL A 170 -2.14 -4.70 -6.62
N TYR A 171 -1.42 -5.40 -5.77
CA TYR A 171 -0.15 -4.94 -5.22
C TYR A 171 1.01 -5.67 -5.88
N ARG A 172 2.15 -4.99 -5.90
CA ARG A 172 3.42 -5.61 -6.22
C ARG A 172 4.36 -5.52 -5.03
N VAL A 173 4.99 -6.65 -4.71
CA VAL A 173 5.87 -6.77 -3.55
C VAL A 173 7.25 -7.22 -4.01
N ARG A 174 8.28 -6.45 -3.64
CA ARG A 174 9.68 -6.74 -3.93
C ARG A 174 10.59 -6.11 -2.87
N ASP A 175 11.58 -6.86 -2.43
CA ASP A 175 12.61 -6.38 -1.49
C ASP A 175 12.01 -5.71 -0.23
N GLY A 176 10.97 -6.33 0.33
CA GLY A 176 10.27 -5.83 1.51
C GLY A 176 9.35 -4.62 1.26
N ARG A 177 9.17 -4.17 0.02
CA ARG A 177 8.31 -3.05 -0.33
C ARG A 177 7.05 -3.51 -1.01
N MET A 178 5.96 -2.83 -0.69
CA MET A 178 4.64 -3.07 -1.27
C MET A 178 4.12 -1.80 -1.92
N VAL A 179 3.66 -1.91 -3.16
CA VAL A 179 3.12 -0.80 -3.95
C VAL A 179 1.78 -1.21 -4.52
N LEU A 180 0.77 -0.37 -4.39
CA LEU A 180 -0.51 -0.53 -5.08
C LEU A 180 -0.30 -0.17 -6.55
N SER A 181 -0.35 -1.17 -7.43
CA SER A 181 -0.03 -1.02 -8.85
C SER A 181 -1.27 -0.88 -9.73
N ASP A 182 -2.40 -1.48 -9.35
CA ASP A 182 -3.65 -1.39 -10.09
C ASP A 182 -4.85 -1.74 -9.20
N ILE A 183 -6.05 -1.51 -9.72
CA ILE A 183 -7.32 -1.95 -9.17
C ILE A 183 -8.05 -2.68 -10.29
N GLU A 184 -8.52 -3.87 -10.04
CA GLU A 184 -9.34 -4.65 -10.97
C GLU A 184 -10.80 -4.60 -10.51
N ILE A 185 -11.73 -4.44 -11.46
CA ILE A 185 -13.18 -4.51 -11.25
C ILE A 185 -13.70 -5.63 -12.14
N ASP A 186 -14.31 -6.64 -11.52
CA ASP A 186 -14.76 -7.84 -12.23
C ASP A 186 -13.67 -8.45 -13.13
N GLY A 187 -12.42 -8.46 -12.64
CA GLY A 187 -11.26 -8.98 -13.37
C GLY A 187 -10.70 -8.07 -14.48
N THR A 188 -11.26 -6.87 -14.64
CA THR A 188 -10.78 -5.89 -15.64
C THR A 188 -10.00 -4.77 -14.95
N PRO A 189 -8.77 -4.41 -15.42
CA PRO A 189 -8.02 -3.27 -14.90
C PRO A 189 -8.84 -1.98 -14.91
N LEU A 190 -8.73 -1.15 -13.87
CA LEU A 190 -9.56 0.03 -13.67
C LEU A 190 -9.55 0.98 -14.88
N ASN A 191 -8.39 1.24 -15.44
CA ASN A 191 -8.27 2.12 -16.62
C ASN A 191 -9.02 1.59 -17.85
N GLU A 192 -9.01 0.28 -18.05
CA GLU A 192 -9.73 -0.38 -19.13
C GLU A 192 -11.24 -0.41 -18.86
N TYR A 193 -11.63 -0.68 -17.63
CA TYR A 193 -13.02 -0.67 -17.20
C TYR A 193 -13.68 0.69 -17.43
N ILE A 194 -13.00 1.78 -17.06
CA ILE A 194 -13.48 3.15 -17.30
C ILE A 194 -13.61 3.42 -18.81
N ARG A 195 -12.63 3.03 -19.62
CA ARG A 195 -12.68 3.22 -21.08
C ARG A 195 -13.85 2.47 -21.72
N LYS A 196 -14.10 1.22 -21.29
CA LYS A 196 -15.22 0.41 -21.80
C LYS A 196 -16.58 1.06 -21.47
N ARG A 197 -16.72 1.59 -20.25
CA ARG A 197 -17.95 2.30 -19.87
C ARG A 197 -18.18 3.61 -20.61
N ARG A 198 -17.10 4.29 -21.04
CA ARG A 198 -17.23 5.48 -21.89
C ARG A 198 -17.71 5.14 -23.29
N ALA A 199 -17.32 3.99 -23.80
CA ALA A 199 -17.73 3.55 -25.14
C ALA A 199 -19.18 3.04 -25.20
N HIS A 200 -19.78 2.70 -24.05
CA HIS A 200 -21.13 2.18 -23.92
C HIS A 200 -21.85 2.87 -22.74
N PRO A 201 -22.27 4.17 -22.91
CA PRO A 201 -22.93 4.96 -21.88
C PRO A 201 -24.32 4.43 -21.48
#